data_1c3b3a4323263b58b114fbd503f8408d
#
_entry.id   1c3b3a4323263b58b114fbd503f8408d
#
_cell.length_a   1.000
_cell.length_b   1.000
_cell.length_c   1.000
_cell.angle_alpha   90.00
_cell.angle_beta   90.00
_cell.angle_gamma   90.00
#
_symmetry.space_group_name_H-M   'P 1'
#
loop_
_entity.id
_entity.type
_entity.pdbx_description
1 polymer ?
#
loop_
_entity_poly.entity_id
_entity_poly.type
_entity_poly.pdbx_seq_one_letter_code
_entity_poly.pdbx_strand_id
1 'polypeptide(L)'
;MTLVRLLPLFFVVFSCNSASEKIIEQVEPPWGYVFDDWQGSPIDVITYIPPNETKNTPLLIVVPGASRDAQRFHASWLDLAKKNHFSVLTIGAKKSFFPDEYSYNAGGVITPSGELVDESKWLFTVIEPLFIDFKKRYGFTTKKFYLFGHSAGGGFVHRYLLFNPRAPII
;
A
#
# COMPACT_ATOMS: atom_id res chain seq x y z
N MET A 1 -53.82 -61.57 -6.26
CA MET A 1 -53.80 -60.42 -5.33
C MET A 1 -52.37 -60.26 -4.88
N THR A 2 -51.63 -59.37 -5.53
CA THR A 2 -50.20 -59.19 -5.28
C THR A 2 -50.02 -57.93 -4.51
N LEU A 3 -49.55 -58.05 -3.26
CA LEU A 3 -49.33 -56.90 -2.33
C LEU A 3 -47.99 -56.22 -2.68
N VAL A 4 -48.05 -54.97 -3.19
CA VAL A 4 -46.89 -54.13 -3.42
C VAL A 4 -46.54 -53.46 -2.08
N ARG A 5 -45.39 -53.80 -1.50
CA ARG A 5 -44.81 -53.10 -0.35
C ARG A 5 -44.13 -51.83 -0.79
N LEU A 6 -44.68 -50.66 -0.45
CA LEU A 6 -43.95 -49.40 -0.55
C LEU A 6 -42.91 -49.30 0.56
N LEU A 7 -41.64 -49.14 0.15
CA LEU A 7 -40.52 -48.81 1.02
C LEU A 7 -40.52 -47.27 1.22
N PRO A 8 -40.46 -46.75 2.43
CA PRO A 8 -40.32 -45.30 2.62
C PRO A 8 -38.88 -44.90 2.35
N LEU A 9 -38.73 -43.96 1.38
CA LEU A 9 -37.47 -43.32 1.05
C LEU A 9 -37.14 -42.29 2.16
N PHE A 10 -36.17 -42.59 3.02
CA PHE A 10 -35.64 -41.61 3.95
C PHE A 10 -34.72 -40.64 3.23
N PHE A 11 -35.17 -39.40 3.03
CA PHE A 11 -34.31 -38.30 2.63
C PHE A 11 -33.51 -37.85 3.85
N VAL A 12 -32.24 -38.19 3.90
CA VAL A 12 -31.29 -37.58 4.83
C VAL A 12 -30.86 -36.24 4.24
N VAL A 13 -31.45 -35.16 4.77
CA VAL A 13 -31.01 -33.81 4.44
C VAL A 13 -29.72 -33.54 5.22
N PHE A 14 -28.57 -33.65 4.55
CA PHE A 14 -27.33 -33.13 5.07
C PHE A 14 -27.41 -31.60 5.07
N SER A 15 -27.69 -31.02 6.22
CA SER A 15 -27.50 -29.59 6.46
C SER A 15 -26.01 -29.31 6.48
N CYS A 16 -25.48 -28.90 5.35
CA CYS A 16 -24.11 -28.40 5.26
C CYS A 16 -24.12 -27.00 5.88
N ASN A 17 -23.78 -26.94 7.18
CA ASN A 17 -23.54 -25.68 7.87
C ASN A 17 -22.18 -25.16 7.39
N SER A 18 -22.17 -24.50 6.21
CA SER A 18 -21.00 -23.77 5.76
C SER A 18 -20.87 -22.53 6.62
N ALA A 19 -20.04 -22.64 7.68
CA ALA A 19 -19.42 -21.44 8.22
C ALA A 19 -18.77 -20.73 7.02
N SER A 20 -19.33 -19.59 6.67
CA SER A 20 -18.76 -18.70 5.65
C SER A 20 -17.40 -18.22 6.18
N GLU A 21 -16.35 -19.00 5.94
CA GLU A 21 -15.01 -18.44 5.86
C GLU A 21 -15.09 -17.35 4.80
N LYS A 22 -14.96 -16.09 5.22
CA LYS A 22 -14.66 -15.01 4.32
C LYS A 22 -13.31 -15.36 3.71
N ILE A 23 -13.35 -16.05 2.57
CA ILE A 23 -12.25 -16.07 1.63
C ILE A 23 -12.08 -14.60 1.25
N ILE A 24 -11.08 -13.95 1.84
CA ILE A 24 -10.58 -12.67 1.32
C ILE A 24 -10.06 -13.05 -0.06
N GLU A 25 -10.89 -12.78 -1.06
CA GLU A 25 -10.56 -12.99 -2.46
C GLU A 25 -9.24 -12.26 -2.68
N GLN A 26 -8.18 -13.01 -2.96
CA GLN A 26 -6.88 -12.44 -3.31
C GLN A 26 -7.11 -11.73 -4.65
N VAL A 27 -7.42 -10.44 -4.58
CA VAL A 27 -7.59 -9.61 -5.77
C VAL A 27 -6.25 -9.53 -6.46
N GLU A 28 -6.14 -10.23 -7.59
CA GLU A 28 -4.99 -10.14 -8.50
C GLU A 28 -4.86 -8.71 -9.03
N PRO A 29 -3.61 -8.20 -9.32
CA PRO A 29 -3.37 -6.77 -9.60
C PRO A 29 -4.25 -6.20 -10.72
N PRO A 30 -4.58 -4.87 -10.65
CA PRO A 30 -3.81 -3.84 -9.92
C PRO A 30 -4.38 -3.50 -8.55
N TRP A 31 -3.71 -3.94 -7.48
CA TRP A 31 -4.08 -3.54 -6.12
C TRP A 31 -3.63 -2.13 -5.86
N GLY A 32 -4.53 -1.22 -5.96
CA GLY A 32 -4.18 0.14 -5.71
C GLY A 32 -5.42 0.96 -5.41
N TYR A 33 -5.20 2.03 -4.71
CA TYR A 33 -6.19 3.06 -4.50
C TYR A 33 -5.53 4.42 -4.73
N VAL A 34 -6.37 5.45 -4.88
CA VAL A 34 -5.90 6.82 -4.90
C VAL A 34 -6.00 7.35 -3.48
N PHE A 35 -4.90 7.89 -2.98
CA PHE A 35 -4.85 8.59 -1.71
C PHE A 35 -4.84 10.09 -1.96
N ASP A 36 -5.83 10.80 -1.43
CA ASP A 36 -6.04 12.23 -1.59
C ASP A 36 -6.39 12.95 -0.26
N ASP A 37 -6.30 12.23 0.87
CA ASP A 37 -6.53 12.80 2.21
C ASP A 37 -5.28 13.53 2.75
N TRP A 38 -4.81 14.51 1.97
CA TRP A 38 -3.73 15.42 2.31
C TRP A 38 -3.81 16.70 1.44
N GLN A 39 -2.97 17.71 1.69
CA GLN A 39 -3.10 19.02 1.03
C GLN A 39 -2.46 19.12 -0.37
N GLY A 40 -1.76 18.07 -0.81
CA GLY A 40 -1.14 18.03 -2.14
C GLY A 40 -1.96 17.27 -3.18
N SER A 41 -1.33 16.98 -4.33
CA SER A 41 -1.96 16.24 -5.42
C SER A 41 -2.17 14.77 -5.09
N PRO A 42 -3.19 14.11 -5.66
CA PRO A 42 -3.47 12.69 -5.42
C PRO A 42 -2.27 11.78 -5.72
N ILE A 43 -2.10 10.77 -4.88
CA ILE A 43 -1.07 9.74 -5.00
C ILE A 43 -1.72 8.40 -5.30
N ASP A 44 -1.28 7.71 -6.33
CA ASP A 44 -1.63 6.30 -6.50
C ASP A 44 -0.87 5.47 -5.46
N VAL A 45 -1.53 4.51 -4.88
CA VAL A 45 -0.96 3.61 -3.89
C VAL A 45 -1.11 2.18 -4.34
N ILE A 46 -0.02 1.43 -4.36
CA ILE A 46 -0.04 -0.01 -4.60
C ILE A 46 0.38 -0.70 -3.32
N THR A 47 -0.39 -1.70 -2.89
CA THR A 47 -0.12 -2.41 -1.64
C THR A 47 -0.02 -3.91 -1.84
N TYR A 48 0.85 -4.54 -1.07
CA TYR A 48 0.88 -5.96 -0.82
C TYR A 48 0.84 -6.22 0.69
N ILE A 49 -0.03 -7.13 1.09
CA ILE A 49 -0.15 -7.59 2.48
C ILE A 49 0.02 -9.10 2.47
N PRO A 50 0.96 -9.67 3.24
CA PRO A 50 1.16 -11.12 3.26
C PRO A 50 -0.06 -11.82 3.87
N PRO A 51 -0.39 -13.04 3.42
CA PRO A 51 -1.41 -13.85 4.08
C PRO A 51 -1.01 -14.13 5.55
N ASN A 52 -1.97 -14.19 6.43
CA ASN A 52 -1.78 -14.37 7.88
C ASN A 52 -0.95 -13.25 8.53
N GLU A 53 -1.13 -12.02 8.06
CA GLU A 53 -0.53 -10.84 8.68
C GLU A 53 -0.96 -10.71 10.15
N THR A 54 -0.10 -10.08 10.94
CA THR A 54 -0.42 -9.63 12.29
C THR A 54 -0.54 -8.13 12.31
N LYS A 55 -1.19 -7.59 13.34
CA LYS A 55 -1.29 -6.13 13.52
C LYS A 55 0.07 -5.41 13.57
N ASN A 56 1.14 -6.14 13.83
CA ASN A 56 2.52 -5.62 13.91
C ASN A 56 3.40 -6.07 12.74
N THR A 57 2.83 -6.64 11.66
CA THR A 57 3.59 -6.98 10.46
C THR A 57 4.37 -5.75 9.96
N PRO A 58 5.69 -5.88 9.68
CA PRO A 58 6.49 -4.75 9.22
C PRO A 58 5.95 -4.17 7.91
N LEU A 59 6.03 -2.86 7.76
CA LEU A 59 5.68 -2.16 6.52
C LEU A 59 6.91 -1.55 5.88
N LEU A 60 7.11 -1.81 4.59
CA LEU A 60 8.05 -1.13 3.73
C LEU A 60 7.30 -0.14 2.81
N ILE A 61 7.64 1.14 2.91
CA ILE A 61 7.19 2.15 1.94
C ILE A 61 8.26 2.30 0.87
N VAL A 62 7.86 2.21 -0.40
CA VAL A 62 8.74 2.22 -1.57
C VAL A 62 8.49 3.48 -2.40
N VAL A 63 9.56 4.24 -2.64
CA VAL A 63 9.58 5.43 -3.50
C VAL A 63 10.29 5.11 -4.80
N PRO A 64 9.58 5.08 -5.95
CA PRO A 64 10.15 4.76 -7.25
C PRO A 64 11.23 5.72 -7.73
N GLY A 65 12.02 5.31 -8.72
CA GLY A 65 12.97 6.17 -9.41
C GLY A 65 12.30 7.18 -10.35
N ALA A 66 13.11 7.86 -11.19
CA ALA A 66 12.66 8.92 -12.09
C ALA A 66 11.61 8.47 -13.12
N SER A 67 11.54 7.17 -13.44
CA SER A 67 10.48 6.61 -14.31
C SER A 67 9.08 6.77 -13.72
N ARG A 68 8.96 6.86 -12.39
CA ARG A 68 7.67 6.86 -11.64
C ARG A 68 6.85 5.58 -11.86
N ASP A 69 7.50 4.48 -12.29
CA ASP A 69 6.85 3.20 -12.54
C ASP A 69 6.62 2.45 -11.21
N ALA A 70 5.54 2.83 -10.53
CA ALA A 70 5.19 2.26 -9.24
C ALA A 70 4.93 0.75 -9.32
N GLN A 71 4.34 0.26 -10.41
CA GLN A 71 4.04 -1.17 -10.58
C GLN A 71 5.32 -2.01 -10.65
N ARG A 72 6.28 -1.60 -11.47
CA ARG A 72 7.57 -2.29 -11.58
C ARG A 72 8.32 -2.29 -10.25
N PHE A 73 8.39 -1.15 -9.58
CA PHE A 73 9.06 -1.06 -8.28
C PHE A 73 8.35 -1.89 -7.21
N HIS A 74 7.03 -1.88 -7.20
CA HIS A 74 6.25 -2.74 -6.30
C HIS A 74 6.53 -4.22 -6.55
N ALA A 75 6.44 -4.66 -7.80
CA ALA A 75 6.68 -6.06 -8.19
C ALA A 75 8.08 -6.55 -7.80
N SER A 76 9.10 -5.68 -7.85
CA SER A 76 10.48 -6.05 -7.48
C SER A 76 10.66 -6.44 -6.00
N TRP A 77 9.70 -6.08 -5.14
CA TRP A 77 9.72 -6.40 -3.72
C TRP A 77 8.88 -7.61 -3.33
N LEU A 78 7.95 -8.08 -4.20
CA LEU A 78 6.94 -9.07 -3.82
C LEU A 78 7.54 -10.40 -3.35
N ASP A 79 8.54 -10.94 -4.05
CA ASP A 79 9.15 -12.22 -3.67
C ASP A 79 9.84 -12.13 -2.30
N LEU A 80 10.52 -11.02 -2.04
CA LEU A 80 11.17 -10.79 -0.76
C LEU A 80 10.13 -10.58 0.35
N ALA A 81 9.07 -9.85 0.07
CA ALA A 81 7.97 -9.60 1.00
C ALA A 81 7.23 -10.89 1.36
N LYS A 82 6.93 -11.74 0.37
CA LYS A 82 6.34 -13.07 0.58
C LYS A 82 7.23 -13.96 1.45
N LYS A 83 8.53 -14.02 1.11
CA LYS A 83 9.51 -14.85 1.84
C LYS A 83 9.70 -14.42 3.29
N ASN A 84 9.66 -13.12 3.57
CA ASN A 84 10.02 -12.57 4.87
C ASN A 84 8.82 -11.98 5.63
N HIS A 85 7.59 -12.18 5.16
CA HIS A 85 6.34 -11.77 5.80
C HIS A 85 6.31 -10.28 6.21
N PHE A 86 6.52 -9.38 5.24
CA PHE A 86 6.30 -7.95 5.45
C PHE A 86 5.37 -7.36 4.38
N SER A 87 4.69 -6.29 4.73
CA SER A 87 3.81 -5.54 3.82
C SER A 87 4.62 -4.55 3.00
N VAL A 88 4.18 -4.29 1.77
CA VAL A 88 4.77 -3.29 0.87
C VAL A 88 3.71 -2.28 0.49
N LEU A 89 4.04 -1.00 0.59
CA LEU A 89 3.28 0.11 0.05
C LEU A 89 4.19 0.89 -0.90
N THR A 90 3.78 1.02 -2.16
CA THR A 90 4.53 1.79 -3.16
C THR A 90 3.76 3.03 -3.55
N ILE A 91 4.42 4.19 -3.48
CA ILE A 91 3.82 5.46 -3.89
C ILE A 91 3.92 5.64 -5.40
N GLY A 92 2.82 6.09 -6.02
CA GLY A 92 2.71 6.38 -7.45
C GLY A 92 2.50 7.88 -7.70
N ALA A 93 3.57 8.66 -7.56
CA ALA A 93 3.54 10.10 -7.84
C ALA A 93 3.54 10.34 -9.36
N LYS A 94 2.36 10.46 -9.97
CA LYS A 94 2.20 10.63 -11.43
C LYS A 94 2.94 11.86 -11.96
N LYS A 95 3.59 11.74 -13.12
CA LYS A 95 4.24 12.87 -13.79
C LYS A 95 3.29 14.01 -14.17
N SER A 96 1.99 13.74 -14.31
CA SER A 96 0.98 14.77 -14.54
C SER A 96 0.80 15.72 -13.36
N PHE A 97 1.08 15.27 -12.15
CA PHE A 97 1.02 16.08 -10.92
C PHE A 97 2.40 16.49 -10.40
N PHE A 98 3.42 15.66 -10.66
CA PHE A 98 4.80 15.86 -10.21
C PHE A 98 5.73 15.78 -11.42
N PRO A 99 5.73 16.77 -12.33
CA PRO A 99 6.34 16.67 -13.67
C PRO A 99 7.88 16.60 -13.65
N ASP A 100 8.50 17.22 -12.68
CA ASP A 100 9.94 17.46 -12.65
C ASP A 100 10.63 16.94 -11.38
N GLU A 101 11.91 17.23 -11.27
CA GLU A 101 12.73 16.86 -10.11
C GLU A 101 12.39 17.69 -8.87
N TYR A 102 12.00 18.94 -9.04
CA TYR A 102 11.64 19.81 -7.92
C TYR A 102 10.38 19.33 -7.23
N SER A 103 9.35 19.00 -7.99
CA SER A 103 8.08 18.49 -7.49
C SER A 103 8.17 17.06 -6.97
N TYR A 104 9.17 16.26 -7.40
CA TYR A 104 9.32 14.87 -6.99
C TYR A 104 10.46 14.62 -6.00
N ASN A 105 11.67 14.39 -6.52
CA ASN A 105 12.80 13.95 -5.68
C ASN A 105 13.35 15.05 -4.77
N ALA A 106 13.06 16.32 -5.07
CA ALA A 106 13.27 17.45 -4.15
C ALA A 106 12.06 17.69 -3.21
N GLY A 107 11.00 16.87 -3.32
CA GLY A 107 9.87 16.87 -2.39
C GLY A 107 8.90 18.03 -2.54
N GLY A 108 8.99 18.83 -3.60
CA GLY A 108 8.11 19.96 -3.83
C GLY A 108 8.37 21.16 -2.93
N VAL A 109 9.54 21.26 -2.34
CA VAL A 109 9.90 22.35 -1.39
C VAL A 109 10.02 23.69 -2.10
N ILE A 110 10.58 23.69 -3.30
CA ILE A 110 10.75 24.86 -4.16
C ILE A 110 10.24 24.59 -5.57
N THR A 111 9.80 25.66 -6.23
CA THR A 111 9.48 25.63 -7.67
C THR A 111 10.76 25.65 -8.51
N PRO A 112 10.70 25.36 -9.82
CA PRO A 112 11.83 25.55 -10.73
C PRO A 112 12.37 26.99 -10.79
N SER A 113 11.55 28.00 -10.43
CA SER A 113 11.97 29.40 -10.30
C SER A 113 12.64 29.74 -8.97
N GLY A 114 12.72 28.76 -8.03
CA GLY A 114 13.34 28.91 -6.72
C GLY A 114 12.41 29.47 -5.63
N GLU A 115 11.13 29.61 -5.89
CA GLU A 115 10.15 30.07 -4.92
C GLU A 115 9.78 28.96 -3.96
N LEU A 116 9.66 29.28 -2.66
CA LEU A 116 9.19 28.33 -1.65
C LEU A 116 7.71 27.98 -1.88
N VAL A 117 7.42 26.69 -1.83
CA VAL A 117 6.07 26.14 -1.85
C VAL A 117 5.59 26.01 -0.40
N ASP A 118 4.28 26.19 -0.16
CA ASP A 118 3.67 25.94 1.14
C ASP A 118 3.98 24.51 1.62
N GLU A 119 4.45 24.38 2.86
CA GLU A 119 4.89 23.11 3.43
C GLU A 119 3.81 22.04 3.39
N SER A 120 2.54 22.43 3.59
CA SER A 120 1.42 21.48 3.55
C SER A 120 1.24 20.77 2.19
N LYS A 121 1.82 21.33 1.11
CA LYS A 121 1.78 20.81 -0.26
C LYS A 121 3.04 20.07 -0.67
N TRP A 122 4.07 20.04 0.16
CA TRP A 122 5.28 19.29 -0.14
C TRP A 122 4.99 17.80 -0.27
N LEU A 123 5.52 17.16 -1.30
CA LEU A 123 5.36 15.71 -1.46
C LEU A 123 5.94 14.93 -0.26
N PHE A 124 6.88 15.51 0.48
CA PHE A 124 7.39 14.93 1.72
C PHE A 124 6.29 14.72 2.75
N THR A 125 5.34 15.63 2.85
CA THR A 125 4.29 15.58 3.88
C THR A 125 3.23 14.52 3.64
N VAL A 126 3.26 13.80 2.50
CA VAL A 126 2.32 12.70 2.22
C VAL A 126 2.66 11.41 2.98
N ILE A 127 3.94 11.20 3.33
CA ILE A 127 4.42 9.89 3.82
C ILE A 127 3.74 9.47 5.13
N GLU A 128 3.65 10.38 6.09
CA GLU A 128 3.05 10.06 7.40
C GLU A 128 1.52 9.92 7.34
N PRO A 129 0.75 10.81 6.67
CA PRO A 129 -0.68 10.58 6.44
C PRO A 129 -0.97 9.27 5.72
N LEU A 130 -0.16 8.91 4.72
CA LEU A 130 -0.29 7.66 4.00
C LEU A 130 -0.02 6.43 4.89
N PHE A 131 0.97 6.51 5.78
CA PHE A 131 1.21 5.49 6.79
C PHE A 131 0.03 5.34 7.77
N ILE A 132 -0.57 6.44 8.18
CA ILE A 132 -1.76 6.46 9.05
C ILE A 132 -2.96 5.85 8.32
N ASP A 133 -3.21 6.22 7.07
CA ASP A 133 -4.28 5.64 6.23
C ASP A 133 -4.08 4.13 6.05
N PHE A 134 -2.86 3.69 5.72
CA PHE A 134 -2.54 2.27 5.60
C PHE A 134 -2.90 1.50 6.88
N LYS A 135 -2.49 2.00 8.05
CA LYS A 135 -2.82 1.36 9.32
C LYS A 135 -4.33 1.29 9.57
N LYS A 136 -5.04 2.38 9.30
CA LYS A 136 -6.50 2.44 9.48
C LYS A 136 -7.22 1.47 8.53
N ARG A 137 -6.81 1.45 7.27
CA ARG A 137 -7.42 0.64 6.21
C ARG A 137 -7.26 -0.86 6.44
N TYR A 138 -6.09 -1.28 6.89
CA TYR A 138 -5.75 -2.69 7.04
C TYR A 138 -5.64 -3.18 8.50
N GLY A 139 -5.97 -2.35 9.47
CA GLY A 139 -6.00 -2.72 10.89
C GLY A 139 -4.63 -2.88 11.55
N PHE A 140 -3.58 -2.28 10.99
CA PHE A 140 -2.23 -2.36 11.53
C PHE A 140 -2.05 -1.44 12.76
N THR A 141 -1.22 -1.90 13.72
CA THR A 141 -0.89 -1.14 14.94
C THR A 141 0.60 -0.79 15.04
N THR A 142 1.40 -1.19 14.03
CA THR A 142 2.83 -0.85 13.98
C THR A 142 3.05 0.65 14.15
N LYS A 143 4.08 1.04 14.89
CA LYS A 143 4.39 2.44 15.19
C LYS A 143 5.40 3.05 14.24
N LYS A 144 6.10 2.19 13.46
CA LYS A 144 7.18 2.58 12.57
C LYS A 144 7.08 1.84 11.25
N PHE A 145 7.77 2.36 10.24
CA PHE A 145 7.87 1.74 8.91
C PHE A 145 9.31 1.78 8.41
N TYR A 146 9.62 0.95 7.42
CA TYR A 146 10.85 1.04 6.63
C TYR A 146 10.57 1.91 5.40
N LEU A 147 11.55 2.72 5.01
CA LEU A 147 11.44 3.59 3.84
C LEU A 147 12.58 3.29 2.87
N PHE A 148 12.23 2.96 1.63
CA PHE A 148 13.18 2.67 0.57
C PHE A 148 12.94 3.58 -0.63
N GLY A 149 14.02 4.06 -1.24
CA GLY A 149 13.98 4.80 -2.49
C GLY A 149 15.09 4.36 -3.44
N HIS A 150 14.78 4.29 -4.73
CA HIS A 150 15.74 3.98 -5.77
C HIS A 150 16.02 5.21 -6.64
N SER A 151 17.30 5.53 -6.93
CA SER A 151 17.69 6.64 -7.82
C SER A 151 17.04 7.97 -7.38
N ALA A 152 16.18 8.59 -8.17
CA ALA A 152 15.43 9.79 -7.78
C ALA A 152 14.60 9.58 -6.50
N GLY A 153 14.01 8.38 -6.30
CA GLY A 153 13.37 8.01 -5.05
C GLY A 153 14.34 7.92 -3.87
N GLY A 154 15.57 7.50 -4.10
CA GLY A 154 16.65 7.57 -3.08
C GLY A 154 16.96 9.00 -2.70
N GLY A 155 17.03 9.91 -3.69
CA GLY A 155 17.17 11.35 -3.44
C GLY A 155 16.00 11.93 -2.64
N PHE A 156 14.77 11.47 -2.91
CA PHE A 156 13.58 11.81 -2.13
C PHE A 156 13.74 11.36 -0.68
N VAL A 157 14.02 10.08 -0.44
CA VAL A 157 14.15 9.50 0.91
C VAL A 157 15.22 10.21 1.73
N HIS A 158 16.39 10.44 1.14
CA HIS A 158 17.46 11.16 1.81
C HIS A 158 17.04 12.57 2.26
N ARG A 159 16.41 13.33 1.37
CA ARG A 159 15.92 14.69 1.69
C ARG A 159 14.75 14.67 2.68
N TYR A 160 13.83 13.72 2.50
CA TYR A 160 12.72 13.53 3.44
C TYR A 160 13.22 13.41 4.89
N LEU A 161 14.26 12.62 5.13
CA LEU A 161 14.85 12.45 6.47
C LEU A 161 15.44 13.75 7.03
N LEU A 162 16.01 14.60 6.17
CA LEU A 162 16.54 15.91 6.59
C LEU A 162 15.44 16.87 7.00
N PHE A 163 14.33 16.87 6.29
CA PHE A 163 13.17 17.74 6.58
C PHE A 163 12.28 17.18 7.71
N ASN A 164 12.28 15.85 7.91
CA ASN A 164 11.43 15.15 8.88
C ASN A 164 12.28 14.27 9.82
N PRO A 165 13.17 14.85 10.66
CA PRO A 165 14.10 14.07 11.49
C PRO A 165 13.43 13.25 12.60
N ARG A 166 12.13 13.48 12.84
CA ARG A 166 11.30 12.75 13.81
C ARG A 166 10.34 11.76 13.17
N ALA A 167 10.44 11.54 11.86
CA ALA A 167 9.61 10.58 11.16
C ALA A 167 9.71 9.18 11.78
N PRO A 168 8.61 8.41 11.87
CA PRO A 168 8.57 7.12 12.55
C PRO A 168 9.21 6.00 11.69
N ILE A 169 10.47 6.14 11.35
CA ILE A 169 11.25 5.19 10.54
C ILE A 169 12.11 4.29 11.45
N ILE A 170 12.34 3.05 10.97
CA ILE A 170 13.23 2.07 11.60
C ILE A 170 14.62 2.22 11.03
#